data_99d4aba9fca07253357d5d6753e7f0fb
#
_entry.id   99d4aba9fca07253357d5d6753e7f0fb
#
_cell.length_a   1.000
_cell.length_b   1.000
_cell.length_c   1.000
_cell.angle_alpha   90.00
_cell.angle_beta   90.00
_cell.angle_gamma   90.00
#
_symmetry.space_group_name_H-M   'P 1'
#
loop_
_entity.id
_entity.type
_entity.pdbx_description
1 polymer ?
#
loop_
_entity_poly.entity_id
_entity_poly.type
_entity_poly.pdbx_seq_one_letter_code
_entity_poly.pdbx_strand_id
1 'polypeptide(L)'
;MKPNTHRHAGELRLVLRPFFAAQSRALRWGALLAAVTVLTGMALLGLSGWFITATALAGLHAATAFTFDVFAPSAGIRLLALGRTASRYGERLVTHDATFGALAALRVRLFRGWARAEAARALALRPARLLFRLTSDIDALESLYLRLLVPAAAALGAALLAGVVLGTMHVAMGAALAAWLVAVGWGLAFAVSRRARRPALRRARAIETLRERAADLVAGQTELAMAGRLDAQREALAAADRRLARADLALNRLESTAGLAYGGAGTLTLVAVLLAVAALVGEGAIGAPAAALALLVALTALEPFAALRRGALDAGRTWLAVRRLAPRMAQDDTPTAPRLPEDASLALRLTTIDAFHRASTVPALEDLSLTIAEGERVAIVGPSGSGKSTLLSVIAGELAPRRGEVAALPCCLLTQRTELFEDTLRDNLRLADPAADDEQLWAVLQAAGLADDVRHLSSGLSTRLGEGGLGLSGGQSRRLALARLFLRPVPLWLLDEPTEALDAAVAHDVLQRLARHAEGRTLVIATHLRREAALADRLLRIEDGRVVADLRSGSEAFEHALRQLRAD
;
A
#
# COMPACT_ATOMS: atom_id res chain seq x y z
N MET A 1 -9.82 14.54 -23.82
CA MET A 1 -9.94 14.96 -22.40
C MET A 1 -8.60 15.53 -21.93
N LYS A 2 -8.50 16.83 -21.74
CA LYS A 2 -7.30 17.49 -21.19
C LYS A 2 -7.08 16.99 -19.74
N PRO A 3 -5.90 16.56 -19.36
CA PRO A 3 -5.64 16.12 -17.99
C PRO A 3 -5.74 17.32 -17.03
N ASN A 4 -6.58 17.19 -16.02
CA ASN A 4 -6.84 18.22 -14.99
C ASN A 4 -5.57 18.34 -14.10
N THR A 5 -4.67 19.23 -14.43
CA THR A 5 -3.36 19.43 -13.78
C THR A 5 -3.48 19.77 -12.29
N HIS A 6 -4.55 20.44 -11.87
CA HIS A 6 -4.81 20.78 -10.47
C HIS A 6 -5.12 19.57 -9.58
N ARG A 7 -5.82 18.56 -10.11
CA ARG A 7 -6.14 17.33 -9.37
C ARG A 7 -4.89 16.49 -9.10
N HIS A 8 -3.95 16.47 -10.04
CA HIS A 8 -2.69 15.73 -9.90
C HIS A 8 -1.72 16.32 -8.88
N ALA A 9 -1.69 17.64 -8.73
CA ALA A 9 -0.88 18.31 -7.73
C ALA A 9 -1.39 18.04 -6.29
N GLY A 10 -2.72 17.94 -6.12
CA GLY A 10 -3.34 17.56 -4.85
C GLY A 10 -3.02 16.13 -4.43
N GLU A 11 -3.16 15.16 -5.35
CA GLU A 11 -2.83 13.75 -5.11
C GLU A 11 -1.35 13.57 -4.67
N LEU A 12 -0.44 14.28 -5.35
CA LEU A 12 0.98 14.25 -5.02
C LEU A 12 1.25 14.79 -3.61
N ARG A 13 0.63 15.91 -3.25
CA ARG A 13 0.78 16.52 -1.91
C ARG A 13 0.25 15.62 -0.80
N LEU A 14 -0.87 14.93 -1.02
CA LEU A 14 -1.47 14.03 -0.03
C LEU A 14 -0.55 12.86 0.35
N VAL A 15 0.22 12.33 -0.60
CA VAL A 15 1.15 11.22 -0.35
C VAL A 15 2.52 11.74 0.11
N LEU A 16 3.05 12.79 -0.52
CA LEU A 16 4.39 13.26 -0.23
C LEU A 16 4.49 14.07 1.07
N ARG A 17 3.45 14.84 1.43
CA ARG A 17 3.49 15.63 2.67
C ARG A 17 3.69 14.77 3.92
N PRO A 18 2.96 13.67 4.15
CA PRO A 18 3.22 12.76 5.26
C PRO A 18 4.59 12.06 5.17
N PHE A 19 5.01 11.66 3.97
CA PHE A 19 6.30 11.04 3.75
C PHE A 19 7.45 11.97 4.20
N PHE A 20 7.43 13.24 3.76
CA PHE A 20 8.46 14.21 4.14
C PHE A 20 8.29 14.72 5.58
N ALA A 21 7.06 14.83 6.10
CA ALA A 21 6.84 15.30 7.47
C ALA A 21 7.35 14.32 8.53
N ALA A 22 7.24 13.01 8.28
CA ALA A 22 7.65 11.98 9.23
C ALA A 22 9.13 12.04 9.61
N GLN A 23 10.02 12.37 8.63
CA GLN A 23 11.47 12.34 8.81
C GLN A 23 12.17 13.55 8.16
N SER A 24 11.55 14.73 8.19
CA SER A 24 11.99 15.90 7.41
C SER A 24 13.42 16.36 7.69
N ARG A 25 13.90 16.26 8.93
CA ARG A 25 15.27 16.62 9.32
C ARG A 25 16.28 15.62 8.77
N ALA A 26 16.03 14.33 8.97
CA ALA A 26 16.94 13.26 8.52
C ALA A 26 17.01 13.21 6.97
N LEU A 27 15.89 13.39 6.26
CA LEU A 27 15.89 13.45 4.80
C LEU A 27 16.70 14.65 4.26
N ARG A 28 16.62 15.82 4.91
CA ARG A 28 17.47 16.98 4.52
C ARG A 28 18.93 16.75 4.80
N TRP A 29 19.29 16.20 5.97
CA TRP A 29 20.66 15.84 6.29
C TRP A 29 21.22 14.78 5.34
N GLY A 30 20.43 13.77 4.97
CA GLY A 30 20.81 12.77 3.98
C GLY A 30 21.15 13.37 2.62
N ALA A 31 20.31 14.27 2.12
CA ALA A 31 20.55 14.98 0.85
C ALA A 31 21.78 15.90 0.92
N LEU A 32 22.02 16.56 2.05
CA LEU A 32 23.21 17.37 2.28
C LEU A 32 24.47 16.50 2.30
N LEU A 33 24.48 15.39 3.03
CA LEU A 33 25.60 14.46 3.08
C LEU A 33 25.90 13.87 1.71
N ALA A 34 24.88 13.56 0.90
CA ALA A 34 25.08 13.13 -0.48
C ALA A 34 25.78 14.19 -1.34
N ALA A 35 25.35 15.45 -1.22
CA ALA A 35 26.03 16.56 -1.89
C ALA A 35 27.48 16.69 -1.40
N VAL A 36 27.73 16.67 -0.09
CA VAL A 36 29.08 16.72 0.47
C VAL A 36 29.96 15.57 -0.03
N THR A 37 29.41 14.35 -0.11
CA THR A 37 30.12 13.18 -0.64
C THR A 37 30.60 13.39 -2.09
N VAL A 38 29.75 13.96 -2.92
CA VAL A 38 30.08 14.26 -4.32
C VAL A 38 31.10 15.41 -4.39
N LEU A 39 30.87 16.50 -3.65
CA LEU A 39 31.77 17.66 -3.65
C LEU A 39 33.19 17.32 -3.16
N THR A 40 33.29 16.54 -2.08
CA THR A 40 34.60 16.06 -1.59
C THR A 40 35.28 15.12 -2.58
N GLY A 41 34.51 14.28 -3.29
CA GLY A 41 35.01 13.44 -4.37
C GLY A 41 35.55 14.22 -5.55
N MET A 42 34.84 15.26 -5.98
CA MET A 42 35.29 16.17 -7.03
C MET A 42 36.56 16.95 -6.63
N ALA A 43 36.54 17.52 -5.41
CA ALA A 43 37.69 18.23 -4.87
C ALA A 43 38.92 17.31 -4.73
N LEU A 44 38.71 16.07 -4.27
CA LEU A 44 39.79 15.07 -4.14
C LEU A 44 40.47 14.78 -5.48
N LEU A 45 39.69 14.47 -6.51
CA LEU A 45 40.22 14.15 -7.83
C LEU A 45 40.85 15.37 -8.51
N GLY A 46 40.18 16.53 -8.41
CA GLY A 46 40.73 17.79 -8.93
C GLY A 46 42.07 18.17 -8.28
N LEU A 47 42.14 18.15 -6.94
CA LEU A 47 43.38 18.45 -6.20
C LEU A 47 44.47 17.41 -6.47
N SER A 48 44.12 16.13 -6.59
CA SER A 48 45.09 15.08 -6.94
C SER A 48 45.72 15.30 -8.32
N GLY A 49 44.88 15.64 -9.32
CA GLY A 49 45.38 15.94 -10.66
C GLY A 49 46.26 17.18 -10.70
N TRP A 50 45.85 18.25 -10.01
CA TRP A 50 46.65 19.45 -9.85
C TRP A 50 48.00 19.12 -9.21
N PHE A 51 48.01 18.39 -8.11
CA PHE A 51 49.18 18.04 -7.33
C PHE A 51 50.16 17.18 -8.12
N ILE A 52 49.70 16.12 -8.79
CA ILE A 52 50.53 15.24 -9.62
C ILE A 52 51.20 16.05 -10.73
N THR A 53 50.44 16.88 -11.44
CA THR A 53 50.95 17.69 -12.53
C THR A 53 51.91 18.77 -12.03
N ALA A 54 51.59 19.43 -10.91
CA ALA A 54 52.47 20.46 -10.32
C ALA A 54 53.78 19.86 -9.82
N THR A 55 53.74 18.70 -9.17
CA THR A 55 54.94 17.99 -8.70
C THR A 55 55.82 17.55 -9.87
N ALA A 56 55.22 17.04 -10.96
CA ALA A 56 55.95 16.64 -12.16
C ALA A 56 56.68 17.83 -12.79
N LEU A 57 56.03 18.99 -12.90
CA LEU A 57 56.67 20.22 -13.45
C LEU A 57 57.73 20.79 -12.51
N ALA A 58 57.48 20.81 -11.20
CA ALA A 58 58.46 21.26 -10.22
C ALA A 58 59.74 20.41 -10.24
N GLY A 59 59.60 19.11 -10.50
CA GLY A 59 60.73 18.17 -10.60
C GLY A 59 61.59 18.32 -11.85
N LEU A 60 61.21 19.11 -12.86
CA LEU A 60 62.00 19.36 -14.07
C LEU A 60 63.25 20.25 -13.80
N HIS A 61 63.22 21.07 -12.76
CA HIS A 61 64.29 21.96 -12.38
C HIS A 61 64.63 21.82 -10.89
N ALA A 62 65.93 21.63 -10.54
CA ALA A 62 66.33 21.44 -9.16
C ALA A 62 65.89 22.60 -8.23
N ALA A 63 65.94 23.83 -8.69
CA ALA A 63 65.55 24.99 -7.90
C ALA A 63 64.06 24.96 -7.49
N THR A 64 63.19 24.51 -8.37
CA THR A 64 61.76 24.40 -8.10
C THR A 64 61.42 23.13 -7.33
N ALA A 65 62.15 22.04 -7.52
CA ALA A 65 61.99 20.77 -6.83
C ALA A 65 62.11 20.89 -5.30
N PHE A 66 63.14 21.67 -4.85
CA PHE A 66 63.39 21.86 -3.42
C PHE A 66 62.49 22.90 -2.74
N THR A 67 61.87 23.78 -3.49
CA THR A 67 60.98 24.81 -2.95
C THR A 67 59.47 24.44 -3.02
N PHE A 68 59.13 23.39 -3.77
CA PHE A 68 57.75 22.97 -3.93
C PHE A 68 57.22 22.28 -2.66
N ASP A 69 56.16 22.84 -2.07
CA ASP A 69 55.49 22.24 -0.91
C ASP A 69 54.64 21.02 -1.31
N VAL A 70 55.09 19.84 -0.90
CA VAL A 70 54.39 18.56 -1.10
C VAL A 70 53.48 18.19 0.08
N PHE A 71 53.67 18.82 1.25
CA PHE A 71 52.99 18.42 2.47
C PHE A 71 51.55 18.94 2.52
N ALA A 72 51.35 20.23 2.24
CA ALA A 72 50.01 20.83 2.30
C ALA A 72 49.01 20.20 1.31
N PRO A 73 49.34 20.00 0.01
CA PRO A 73 48.41 19.29 -0.91
C PRO A 73 48.20 17.82 -0.52
N SER A 74 49.24 17.10 -0.06
CA SER A 74 49.12 15.72 0.41
C SER A 74 48.18 15.60 1.62
N ALA A 75 48.30 16.52 2.59
CA ALA A 75 47.40 16.59 3.73
C ALA A 75 45.94 16.88 3.30
N GLY A 76 45.77 17.82 2.35
CA GLY A 76 44.46 18.12 1.75
C GLY A 76 43.81 16.92 1.07
N ILE A 77 44.57 16.16 0.29
CA ILE A 77 44.12 14.92 -0.38
C ILE A 77 43.64 13.89 0.67
N ARG A 78 44.44 13.67 1.73
CA ARG A 78 44.08 12.76 2.82
C ARG A 78 42.82 13.20 3.54
N LEU A 79 42.68 14.50 3.87
CA LEU A 79 41.49 15.06 4.50
C LEU A 79 40.24 14.88 3.63
N LEU A 80 40.34 15.16 2.32
CA LEU A 80 39.24 14.98 1.38
C LEU A 80 38.87 13.51 1.20
N ALA A 81 39.83 12.59 1.20
CA ALA A 81 39.59 11.16 1.12
C ALA A 81 38.85 10.63 2.37
N LEU A 82 39.29 11.03 3.56
CA LEU A 82 38.60 10.71 4.82
C LEU A 82 37.22 11.35 4.86
N GLY A 83 37.11 12.62 4.51
CA GLY A 83 35.84 13.36 4.46
C GLY A 83 34.82 12.71 3.50
N ARG A 84 35.27 12.28 2.29
CA ARG A 84 34.45 11.55 1.33
C ARG A 84 33.97 10.22 1.89
N THR A 85 34.83 9.47 2.55
CA THR A 85 34.48 8.17 3.12
C THR A 85 33.49 8.32 4.28
N ALA A 86 33.76 9.26 5.20
CA ALA A 86 32.89 9.54 6.34
C ALA A 86 31.52 10.07 5.90
N SER A 87 31.50 11.04 4.96
CA SER A 87 30.23 11.58 4.44
C SER A 87 29.41 10.54 3.68
N ARG A 88 30.05 9.66 2.91
CA ARG A 88 29.40 8.57 2.19
C ARG A 88 28.79 7.53 3.14
N TYR A 89 29.51 7.20 4.21
CA TYR A 89 28.97 6.31 5.24
C TYR A 89 27.79 6.94 5.95
N GLY A 90 27.94 8.19 6.41
CA GLY A 90 26.86 8.95 7.05
C GLY A 90 25.65 9.15 6.13
N GLU A 91 25.88 9.46 4.85
CA GLU A 91 24.83 9.57 3.84
C GLU A 91 24.00 8.28 3.75
N ARG A 92 24.66 7.13 3.58
CA ARG A 92 23.96 5.85 3.49
C ARG A 92 23.14 5.54 4.73
N LEU A 93 23.74 5.72 5.91
CA LEU A 93 23.07 5.46 7.18
C LEU A 93 21.83 6.34 7.33
N VAL A 94 22.00 7.65 7.18
CA VAL A 94 20.92 8.64 7.39
C VAL A 94 19.83 8.53 6.32
N THR A 95 20.20 8.34 5.04
CA THR A 95 19.21 8.25 3.95
C THR A 95 18.36 7.00 4.04
N HIS A 96 18.96 5.85 4.37
CA HIS A 96 18.21 4.60 4.49
C HIS A 96 17.33 4.58 5.75
N ASP A 97 17.85 4.98 6.91
CA ASP A 97 17.08 5.07 8.15
C ASP A 97 15.88 6.02 7.98
N ALA A 98 16.11 7.22 7.46
CA ALA A 98 15.05 8.19 7.20
C ALA A 98 13.99 7.67 6.21
N THR A 99 14.42 6.96 5.16
CA THR A 99 13.53 6.42 4.15
C THR A 99 12.69 5.30 4.73
N PHE A 100 13.29 4.34 5.44
CA PHE A 100 12.57 3.24 6.05
C PHE A 100 11.60 3.72 7.14
N GLY A 101 11.99 4.69 7.96
CA GLY A 101 11.10 5.31 8.95
C GLY A 101 9.89 6.00 8.29
N ALA A 102 10.11 6.73 7.19
CA ALA A 102 9.03 7.37 6.44
C ALA A 102 8.11 6.32 5.77
N LEU A 103 8.67 5.25 5.20
CA LEU A 103 7.88 4.16 4.60
C LEU A 103 7.08 3.38 5.65
N ALA A 104 7.65 3.13 6.84
CA ALA A 104 6.94 2.46 7.93
C ALA A 104 5.73 3.29 8.39
N ALA A 105 5.91 4.59 8.61
CA ALA A 105 4.81 5.50 8.96
C ALA A 105 3.73 5.53 7.87
N LEU A 106 4.13 5.51 6.60
CA LEU A 106 3.21 5.49 5.48
C LEU A 106 2.43 4.16 5.39
N ARG A 107 3.08 3.01 5.66
CA ARG A 107 2.43 1.69 5.70
C ARG A 107 1.32 1.65 6.74
N VAL A 108 1.59 2.13 7.95
CA VAL A 108 0.58 2.19 9.02
C VAL A 108 -0.62 3.04 8.60
N ARG A 109 -0.37 4.22 8.03
CA ARG A 109 -1.44 5.12 7.56
C ARG A 109 -2.27 4.52 6.44
N LEU A 110 -1.64 3.88 5.48
CA LEU A 110 -2.30 3.19 4.38
C LEU A 110 -3.09 1.98 4.85
N PHE A 111 -2.52 1.19 5.76
CA PHE A 111 -3.22 0.06 6.36
C PHE A 111 -4.50 0.52 7.06
N ARG A 112 -4.43 1.57 7.88
CA ARG A 112 -5.62 2.18 8.51
C ARG A 112 -6.64 2.66 7.48
N GLY A 113 -6.19 3.29 6.38
CA GLY A 113 -7.09 3.72 5.30
C GLY A 113 -7.77 2.55 4.56
N TRP A 114 -7.17 1.36 4.61
CA TRP A 114 -7.74 0.15 3.99
C TRP A 114 -8.48 -0.75 4.96
N ALA A 115 -8.24 -0.62 6.25
CA ALA A 115 -9.01 -1.31 7.29
C ALA A 115 -10.44 -0.75 7.46
N ARG A 116 -10.80 0.32 6.75
CA ARG A 116 -12.18 0.86 6.74
C ARG A 116 -13.13 -0.10 6.03
N ALA A 117 -14.35 -0.22 6.53
CA ALA A 117 -15.35 -1.18 6.07
C ALA A 117 -15.54 -1.22 4.55
N GLU A 118 -15.72 -0.07 3.90
CA GLU A 118 -15.84 0.00 2.42
C GLU A 118 -14.60 -0.47 1.66
N ALA A 119 -13.42 -0.16 2.20
CA ALA A 119 -12.16 -0.53 1.58
C ALA A 119 -11.85 -2.00 1.83
N ALA A 120 -12.05 -2.49 3.04
CA ALA A 120 -11.87 -3.87 3.44
C ALA A 120 -12.74 -4.83 2.61
N ARG A 121 -14.02 -4.51 2.43
CA ARG A 121 -14.93 -5.31 1.58
C ARG A 121 -14.46 -5.36 0.11
N ALA A 122 -13.97 -4.24 -0.43
CA ALA A 122 -13.42 -4.21 -1.80
C ALA A 122 -12.13 -5.02 -1.94
N LEU A 123 -11.40 -5.22 -0.85
CA LEU A 123 -10.15 -5.98 -0.80
C LEU A 123 -10.37 -7.46 -0.55
N ALA A 124 -11.38 -7.82 0.27
CA ALA A 124 -11.78 -9.21 0.47
C ALA A 124 -12.11 -9.90 -0.86
N LEU A 125 -12.67 -9.16 -1.83
CA LEU A 125 -12.91 -9.65 -3.18
C LEU A 125 -11.64 -9.86 -4.02
N ARG A 126 -10.48 -9.26 -3.66
CA ARG A 126 -9.22 -9.32 -4.42
C ARG A 126 -8.00 -9.13 -3.51
N PRO A 127 -7.68 -10.08 -2.63
CA PRO A 127 -6.60 -9.95 -1.62
C PRO A 127 -5.21 -9.78 -2.24
N ALA A 128 -4.95 -10.42 -3.38
CA ALA A 128 -3.68 -10.28 -4.10
C ALA A 128 -3.36 -8.83 -4.51
N ARG A 129 -4.39 -8.02 -4.78
CA ARG A 129 -4.21 -6.58 -5.09
C ARG A 129 -3.80 -5.76 -3.88
N LEU A 130 -4.27 -6.12 -2.69
CA LEU A 130 -3.89 -5.42 -1.46
C LEU A 130 -2.42 -5.62 -1.15
N LEU A 131 -1.99 -6.87 -1.13
CA LEU A 131 -0.60 -7.22 -0.85
C LEU A 131 0.36 -6.50 -1.81
N PHE A 132 0.00 -6.45 -3.11
CA PHE A 132 0.80 -5.72 -4.09
C PHE A 132 0.88 -4.22 -3.81
N ARG A 133 -0.22 -3.59 -3.35
CA ARG A 133 -0.24 -2.15 -3.06
C ARG A 133 0.51 -1.80 -1.78
N LEU A 134 0.42 -2.65 -0.76
CA LEU A 134 1.14 -2.47 0.51
C LEU A 134 2.66 -2.71 0.38
N THR A 135 3.08 -3.47 -0.62
CA THR A 135 4.50 -3.72 -0.87
C THR A 135 5.01 -2.86 -2.03
N SER A 136 4.69 -3.20 -3.25
CA SER A 136 5.30 -2.67 -4.46
C SER A 136 5.00 -1.20 -4.77
N ASP A 137 3.81 -0.71 -4.40
CA ASP A 137 3.47 0.71 -4.61
C ASP A 137 4.14 1.60 -3.54
N ILE A 138 4.32 1.08 -2.32
CA ILE A 138 5.07 1.79 -1.26
C ILE A 138 6.56 1.81 -1.60
N ASP A 139 7.14 0.68 -2.01
CA ASP A 139 8.54 0.60 -2.41
C ASP A 139 8.88 1.51 -3.62
N ALA A 140 7.88 1.81 -4.46
CA ALA A 140 8.06 2.78 -5.53
C ALA A 140 8.28 4.21 -5.02
N LEU A 141 7.87 4.54 -3.80
CA LEU A 141 8.12 5.85 -3.17
C LEU A 141 9.55 5.97 -2.64
N GLU A 142 10.18 4.86 -2.27
CA GLU A 142 11.61 4.84 -1.94
C GLU A 142 12.45 5.38 -3.10
N SER A 143 12.12 4.96 -4.32
CA SER A 143 12.79 5.41 -5.54
C SER A 143 12.71 6.93 -5.75
N LEU A 144 11.65 7.59 -5.27
CA LEU A 144 11.51 9.04 -5.39
C LEU A 144 12.60 9.77 -4.61
N TYR A 145 12.86 9.36 -3.37
CA TYR A 145 13.84 10.01 -2.54
C TYR A 145 15.26 9.59 -2.91
N LEU A 146 15.57 8.27 -2.88
CA LEU A 146 16.93 7.76 -3.06
C LEU A 146 17.44 7.86 -4.51
N ARG A 147 16.56 7.74 -5.50
CA ARG A 147 16.97 7.70 -6.93
C ARG A 147 16.67 8.97 -7.70
N LEU A 148 15.84 9.88 -7.16
CA LEU A 148 15.54 11.13 -7.85
C LEU A 148 15.98 12.35 -7.04
N LEU A 149 15.51 12.53 -5.80
CA LEU A 149 15.76 13.76 -5.03
C LEU A 149 17.21 13.87 -4.53
N VAL A 150 17.76 12.80 -3.98
CA VAL A 150 19.14 12.79 -3.48
C VAL A 150 20.13 13.00 -4.64
N PRO A 151 20.07 12.24 -5.75
CA PRO A 151 20.94 12.50 -6.91
C PRO A 151 20.72 13.87 -7.55
N ALA A 152 19.48 14.39 -7.53
CA ALA A 152 19.21 15.73 -8.05
C ALA A 152 19.93 16.82 -7.23
N ALA A 153 19.88 16.73 -5.90
CA ALA A 153 20.62 17.65 -5.02
C ALA A 153 22.13 17.54 -5.23
N ALA A 154 22.65 16.31 -5.33
CA ALA A 154 24.06 16.05 -5.58
C ALA A 154 24.52 16.59 -6.96
N ALA A 155 23.70 16.40 -8.02
CA ALA A 155 23.97 16.90 -9.36
C ALA A 155 23.99 18.44 -9.41
N LEU A 156 23.07 19.10 -8.68
CA LEU A 156 23.08 20.56 -8.56
C LEU A 156 24.34 21.04 -7.85
N GLY A 157 24.71 20.42 -6.73
CA GLY A 157 25.95 20.73 -6.01
C GLY A 157 27.19 20.56 -6.91
N ALA A 158 27.25 19.45 -7.66
CA ALA A 158 28.35 19.17 -8.59
C ALA A 158 28.44 20.22 -9.72
N ALA A 159 27.31 20.61 -10.32
CA ALA A 159 27.28 21.64 -11.36
C ALA A 159 27.74 23.01 -10.82
N LEU A 160 27.30 23.38 -9.60
CA LEU A 160 27.71 24.62 -8.95
C LEU A 160 29.21 24.61 -8.61
N LEU A 161 29.75 23.53 -8.02
CA LEU A 161 31.16 23.43 -7.71
C LEU A 161 32.04 23.48 -8.98
N ALA A 162 31.68 22.72 -10.01
CA ALA A 162 32.36 22.75 -11.29
C ALA A 162 32.35 24.18 -11.89
N GLY A 163 31.19 24.84 -11.84
CA GLY A 163 31.03 26.21 -12.30
C GLY A 163 31.92 27.21 -11.53
N VAL A 164 31.97 27.09 -10.20
CA VAL A 164 32.85 27.94 -9.36
C VAL A 164 34.33 27.68 -9.65
N VAL A 165 34.77 26.41 -9.63
CA VAL A 165 36.17 26.04 -9.84
C VAL A 165 36.66 26.51 -11.23
N LEU A 166 35.91 26.24 -12.30
CA LEU A 166 36.30 26.70 -13.63
C LEU A 166 36.08 28.21 -13.78
N GLY A 167 35.15 28.79 -13.03
CA GLY A 167 34.92 30.25 -12.98
C GLY A 167 36.09 31.04 -12.37
N THR A 168 36.86 30.44 -11.46
CA THR A 168 38.11 31.07 -10.96
C THR A 168 39.22 31.16 -12.02
N MET A 169 39.15 30.31 -13.05
CA MET A 169 40.06 30.37 -14.19
C MET A 169 39.57 31.33 -15.29
N HIS A 170 38.27 31.21 -15.63
CA HIS A 170 37.58 32.09 -16.56
C HIS A 170 36.08 32.09 -16.29
N VAL A 171 35.52 33.24 -15.92
CA VAL A 171 34.14 33.40 -15.45
C VAL A 171 33.10 32.85 -16.46
N ALA A 172 33.25 33.18 -17.74
CA ALA A 172 32.30 32.74 -18.78
C ALA A 172 32.35 31.21 -18.96
N MET A 173 33.54 30.57 -18.84
CA MET A 173 33.68 29.12 -18.95
C MET A 173 32.99 28.41 -17.77
N GLY A 174 33.17 28.90 -16.54
CA GLY A 174 32.53 28.35 -15.37
C GLY A 174 31.00 28.48 -15.43
N ALA A 175 30.49 29.67 -15.79
CA ALA A 175 29.08 29.92 -15.94
C ALA A 175 28.44 29.07 -17.06
N ALA A 176 29.11 28.96 -18.21
CA ALA A 176 28.66 28.13 -19.33
C ALA A 176 28.60 26.65 -18.95
N LEU A 177 29.60 26.11 -18.25
CA LEU A 177 29.60 24.72 -17.79
C LEU A 177 28.48 24.45 -16.81
N ALA A 178 28.30 25.29 -15.79
CA ALA A 178 27.23 25.13 -14.82
C ALA A 178 25.87 25.15 -15.49
N ALA A 179 25.62 26.15 -16.35
CA ALA A 179 24.35 26.25 -17.10
C ALA A 179 24.13 25.04 -18.01
N TRP A 180 25.17 24.57 -18.71
CA TRP A 180 25.11 23.38 -19.56
C TRP A 180 24.79 22.11 -18.77
N LEU A 181 25.49 21.84 -17.66
CA LEU A 181 25.27 20.67 -16.81
C LEU A 181 23.84 20.66 -16.26
N VAL A 182 23.34 21.81 -15.79
CA VAL A 182 21.97 21.93 -15.30
C VAL A 182 20.98 21.72 -16.46
N ALA A 183 21.13 22.44 -17.57
CA ALA A 183 20.18 22.39 -18.69
C ALA A 183 20.11 20.99 -19.32
N VAL A 184 21.27 20.37 -19.62
CA VAL A 184 21.33 19.05 -20.25
C VAL A 184 20.99 17.95 -19.25
N GLY A 185 21.55 17.98 -18.06
CA GLY A 185 21.33 16.95 -17.04
C GLY A 185 19.86 16.85 -16.64
N TRP A 186 19.23 17.99 -16.32
CA TRP A 186 17.80 18.04 -15.96
C TRP A 186 16.88 17.92 -17.17
N GLY A 187 17.27 18.50 -18.30
CA GLY A 187 16.51 18.41 -19.55
C GLY A 187 16.39 16.98 -20.05
N LEU A 188 17.50 16.22 -20.05
CA LEU A 188 17.49 14.79 -20.38
C LEU A 188 16.69 13.98 -19.37
N ALA A 189 16.85 14.22 -18.06
CA ALA A 189 16.07 13.54 -17.02
C ALA A 189 14.56 13.78 -17.22
N PHE A 190 14.17 15.00 -17.49
CA PHE A 190 12.76 15.34 -17.77
C PHE A 190 12.25 14.66 -19.04
N ALA A 191 12.99 14.70 -20.13
CA ALA A 191 12.62 14.05 -21.38
C ALA A 191 12.48 12.53 -21.23
N VAL A 192 13.41 11.89 -20.49
CA VAL A 192 13.38 10.46 -20.16
C VAL A 192 12.15 10.15 -19.31
N SER A 193 11.88 10.89 -18.25
CA SER A 193 10.73 10.65 -17.37
C SER A 193 9.40 10.77 -18.11
N ARG A 194 9.25 11.74 -19.02
CA ARG A 194 8.05 11.87 -19.88
C ARG A 194 7.88 10.67 -20.81
N ARG A 195 8.97 10.23 -21.46
CA ARG A 195 8.93 9.09 -22.40
C ARG A 195 8.75 7.76 -21.67
N ALA A 196 9.34 7.57 -20.47
CA ALA A 196 9.22 6.37 -19.66
C ALA A 196 7.80 6.15 -19.10
N ARG A 197 7.01 7.21 -18.91
CA ARG A 197 5.70 7.15 -18.26
C ARG A 197 4.75 6.14 -18.88
N ARG A 198 4.60 6.13 -20.21
CA ARG A 198 3.68 5.21 -20.89
C ARG A 198 4.14 3.75 -20.83
N PRO A 199 5.40 3.41 -21.13
CA PRO A 199 5.92 2.04 -20.97
C PRO A 199 5.84 1.55 -19.52
N ALA A 200 6.20 2.39 -18.52
CA ALA A 200 6.11 2.05 -17.10
C ALA A 200 4.68 1.73 -16.65
N LEU A 201 3.69 2.49 -17.13
CA LEU A 201 2.27 2.20 -16.89
C LEU A 201 1.82 0.88 -17.51
N ARG A 202 2.27 0.58 -18.74
CA ARG A 202 1.96 -0.69 -19.42
C ARG A 202 2.59 -1.87 -18.66
N ARG A 203 3.85 -1.72 -18.25
CA ARG A 203 4.57 -2.70 -17.42
C ARG A 203 3.83 -3.00 -16.11
N ALA A 204 3.46 -1.96 -15.36
CA ALA A 204 2.77 -2.12 -14.08
C ALA A 204 1.44 -2.86 -14.23
N ARG A 205 0.65 -2.53 -15.26
CA ARG A 205 -0.61 -3.23 -15.57
C ARG A 205 -0.38 -4.67 -16.01
N ALA A 206 0.66 -4.91 -16.81
CA ALA A 206 0.98 -6.26 -17.29
C ALA A 206 1.39 -7.18 -16.13
N ILE A 207 2.21 -6.68 -15.19
CA ILE A 207 2.57 -7.42 -13.96
C ILE A 207 1.34 -7.73 -13.11
N GLU A 208 0.44 -6.76 -12.93
CA GLU A 208 -0.80 -6.94 -12.17
C GLU A 208 -1.66 -8.04 -12.81
N THR A 209 -1.87 -7.95 -14.13
CA THR A 209 -2.64 -8.97 -14.89
C THR A 209 -1.98 -10.34 -14.85
N LEU A 210 -0.65 -10.42 -14.96
CA LEU A 210 0.10 -11.67 -14.89
C LEU A 210 -0.09 -12.36 -13.54
N ARG A 211 0.05 -11.59 -12.45
CA ARG A 211 -0.13 -12.10 -11.08
C ARG A 211 -1.57 -12.53 -10.79
N GLU A 212 -2.56 -11.74 -11.22
CA GLU A 212 -3.98 -12.11 -11.07
C GLU A 212 -4.25 -13.45 -11.77
N ARG A 213 -3.82 -13.59 -13.02
CA ARG A 213 -4.01 -14.83 -13.79
C ARG A 213 -3.25 -16.03 -13.21
N ALA A 214 -2.05 -15.78 -12.69
CA ALA A 214 -1.28 -16.84 -12.03
C ALA A 214 -1.97 -17.31 -10.75
N ALA A 215 -2.48 -16.38 -9.94
CA ALA A 215 -3.25 -16.72 -8.74
C ALA A 215 -4.53 -17.49 -9.09
N ASP A 216 -5.29 -17.00 -10.09
CA ASP A 216 -6.52 -17.68 -10.54
C ASP A 216 -6.22 -19.07 -11.10
N LEU A 217 -5.10 -19.25 -11.82
CA LEU A 217 -4.68 -20.56 -12.35
C LEU A 217 -4.36 -21.56 -11.22
N VAL A 218 -3.66 -21.10 -10.18
CA VAL A 218 -3.28 -21.96 -9.04
C VAL A 218 -4.53 -22.28 -8.20
N ALA A 219 -5.35 -21.27 -7.88
CA ALA A 219 -6.55 -21.46 -7.06
C ALA A 219 -7.62 -22.33 -7.75
N GLY A 220 -7.78 -22.19 -9.08
CA GLY A 220 -8.79 -22.90 -9.86
C GLY A 220 -8.22 -24.11 -10.65
N GLN A 221 -7.05 -24.64 -10.29
CA GLN A 221 -6.38 -25.67 -11.08
C GLN A 221 -7.23 -26.93 -11.28
N THR A 222 -7.92 -27.39 -10.25
CA THR A 222 -8.77 -28.57 -10.29
C THR A 222 -9.97 -28.37 -11.22
N GLU A 223 -10.68 -27.26 -11.06
CA GLU A 223 -11.85 -26.90 -11.88
C GLU A 223 -11.47 -26.71 -13.34
N LEU A 224 -10.31 -26.06 -13.58
CA LEU A 224 -9.79 -25.87 -14.94
C LEU A 224 -9.38 -27.18 -15.60
N ALA A 225 -8.80 -28.12 -14.84
CA ALA A 225 -8.46 -29.45 -15.32
C ALA A 225 -9.71 -30.25 -15.66
N MET A 226 -10.71 -30.28 -14.76
CA MET A 226 -11.98 -30.96 -14.97
C MET A 226 -12.79 -30.38 -16.15
N ALA A 227 -12.70 -29.06 -16.37
CA ALA A 227 -13.34 -28.39 -17.49
C ALA A 227 -12.55 -28.49 -18.81
N GLY A 228 -11.36 -29.10 -18.84
CA GLY A 228 -10.48 -29.16 -20.02
C GLY A 228 -9.97 -27.78 -20.48
N ARG A 229 -9.91 -26.79 -19.58
CA ARG A 229 -9.57 -25.38 -19.88
C ARG A 229 -8.17 -24.98 -19.45
N LEU A 230 -7.36 -25.90 -18.94
CA LEU A 230 -6.04 -25.62 -18.39
C LEU A 230 -5.10 -24.98 -19.42
N ASP A 231 -5.08 -25.53 -20.65
CA ASP A 231 -4.21 -25.00 -21.71
C ASP A 231 -4.64 -23.62 -22.20
N ALA A 232 -5.93 -23.36 -22.30
CA ALA A 232 -6.43 -22.01 -22.63
C ALA A 232 -6.02 -20.97 -21.58
N GLN A 233 -6.02 -21.35 -20.31
CA GLN A 233 -5.58 -20.47 -19.22
C GLN A 233 -4.06 -20.28 -19.22
N ARG A 234 -3.28 -21.31 -19.51
CA ARG A 234 -1.82 -21.21 -19.71
C ARG A 234 -1.48 -20.26 -20.87
N GLU A 235 -2.21 -20.36 -21.98
CA GLU A 235 -2.02 -19.45 -23.11
C GLU A 235 -2.38 -18.00 -22.76
N ALA A 236 -3.44 -17.79 -22.00
CA ALA A 236 -3.82 -16.47 -21.51
C ALA A 236 -2.74 -15.87 -20.57
N LEU A 237 -2.10 -16.71 -19.74
CA LEU A 237 -0.97 -16.33 -18.90
C LEU A 237 0.25 -15.95 -19.77
N ALA A 238 0.60 -16.79 -20.75
CA ALA A 238 1.69 -16.53 -21.69
C ALA A 238 1.44 -15.24 -22.51
N ALA A 239 0.20 -14.94 -22.86
CA ALA A 239 -0.16 -13.69 -23.53
C ALA A 239 0.04 -12.45 -22.59
N ALA A 240 -0.19 -12.58 -21.29
CA ALA A 240 0.10 -11.53 -20.32
C ALA A 240 1.62 -11.33 -20.16
N ASP A 241 2.39 -12.42 -20.12
CA ASP A 241 3.86 -12.39 -20.08
C ASP A 241 4.44 -11.71 -21.32
N ARG A 242 3.97 -12.04 -22.52
CA ARG A 242 4.37 -11.35 -23.78
C ARG A 242 4.08 -9.86 -23.76
N ARG A 243 3.03 -9.40 -23.06
CA ARG A 243 2.75 -7.96 -22.88
C ARG A 243 3.75 -7.31 -21.94
N LEU A 244 4.12 -8.01 -20.87
CA LEU A 244 5.15 -7.58 -19.93
C LEU A 244 6.50 -7.45 -20.64
N ALA A 245 6.93 -8.48 -21.35
CA ALA A 245 8.18 -8.50 -22.11
C ALA A 245 8.27 -7.33 -23.13
N ARG A 246 7.18 -7.02 -23.83
CA ARG A 246 7.15 -5.86 -24.74
C ARG A 246 7.30 -4.52 -24.01
N ALA A 247 6.71 -4.39 -22.82
CA ALA A 247 6.85 -3.18 -22.01
C ALA A 247 8.27 -3.04 -21.45
N ASP A 248 8.89 -4.14 -21.03
CA ASP A 248 10.29 -4.18 -20.56
C ASP A 248 11.26 -3.85 -21.69
N LEU A 249 11.08 -4.41 -22.89
CA LEU A 249 11.88 -4.05 -24.08
C LEU A 249 11.77 -2.56 -24.41
N ALA A 250 10.58 -1.96 -24.27
CA ALA A 250 10.41 -0.52 -24.52
C ALA A 250 11.14 0.33 -23.48
N LEU A 251 11.16 -0.08 -22.20
CA LEU A 251 11.92 0.59 -21.15
C LEU A 251 13.43 0.41 -21.34
N ASN A 252 13.89 -0.80 -21.67
CA ASN A 252 15.30 -1.08 -21.92
C ASN A 252 15.84 -0.28 -23.13
N ARG A 253 15.08 -0.17 -24.20
CA ARG A 253 15.44 0.71 -25.34
C ARG A 253 15.56 2.17 -24.91
N LEU A 254 14.62 2.65 -24.08
CA LEU A 254 14.68 4.00 -23.55
C LEU A 254 15.88 4.19 -22.61
N GLU A 255 16.21 3.20 -21.79
CA GLU A 255 17.39 3.22 -20.95
C GLU A 255 18.69 3.28 -21.77
N SER A 256 18.81 2.47 -22.81
CA SER A 256 19.96 2.48 -23.73
C SER A 256 20.09 3.81 -24.45
N THR A 257 19.00 4.35 -25.01
CA THR A 257 19.01 5.66 -25.68
C THR A 257 19.32 6.81 -24.73
N ALA A 258 18.80 6.76 -23.49
CA ALA A 258 19.15 7.72 -22.44
C ALA A 258 20.64 7.58 -22.06
N GLY A 259 21.17 6.36 -21.97
CA GLY A 259 22.59 6.10 -21.74
C GLY A 259 23.48 6.74 -22.79
N LEU A 260 23.15 6.55 -24.06
CA LEU A 260 23.86 7.18 -25.18
C LEU A 260 23.78 8.71 -25.13
N ALA A 261 22.60 9.28 -24.82
CA ALA A 261 22.44 10.73 -24.73
C ALA A 261 23.26 11.34 -23.58
N TYR A 262 23.25 10.72 -22.39
CA TYR A 262 24.07 11.17 -21.26
C TYR A 262 25.57 10.96 -21.50
N GLY A 263 25.96 9.83 -22.09
CA GLY A 263 27.33 9.56 -22.48
C GLY A 263 27.85 10.54 -23.53
N GLY A 264 27.08 10.79 -24.58
CA GLY A 264 27.40 11.78 -25.61
C GLY A 264 27.51 13.21 -25.06
N ALA A 265 26.57 13.61 -24.19
CA ALA A 265 26.65 14.91 -23.51
C ALA A 265 27.91 15.00 -22.61
N GLY A 266 28.27 13.93 -21.91
CA GLY A 266 29.47 13.85 -21.11
C GLY A 266 30.74 13.98 -21.94
N THR A 267 30.85 13.24 -23.04
CA THR A 267 31.96 13.33 -23.97
C THR A 267 32.08 14.75 -24.56
N LEU A 268 30.95 15.35 -25.00
CA LEU A 268 30.95 16.72 -25.49
C LEU A 268 31.41 17.73 -24.44
N THR A 269 30.99 17.54 -23.18
CA THR A 269 31.41 18.37 -22.04
C THR A 269 32.94 18.30 -21.84
N LEU A 270 33.50 17.08 -21.82
CA LEU A 270 34.94 16.90 -21.64
C LEU A 270 35.74 17.48 -22.80
N VAL A 271 35.31 17.27 -24.04
CA VAL A 271 35.99 17.87 -25.22
C VAL A 271 35.90 19.38 -25.18
N ALA A 272 34.76 19.96 -24.86
CA ALA A 272 34.59 21.41 -24.76
C ALA A 272 35.48 22.01 -23.66
N VAL A 273 35.53 21.38 -22.46
CA VAL A 273 36.43 21.82 -21.37
C VAL A 273 37.90 21.65 -21.76
N LEU A 274 38.29 20.53 -22.40
CA LEU A 274 39.64 20.30 -22.86
C LEU A 274 40.08 21.41 -23.84
N LEU A 275 39.28 21.72 -24.85
CA LEU A 275 39.60 22.77 -25.82
C LEU A 275 39.69 24.17 -25.18
N ALA A 276 38.76 24.49 -24.30
CA ALA A 276 38.73 25.77 -23.58
C ALA A 276 39.96 25.92 -22.66
N VAL A 277 40.32 24.86 -21.93
CA VAL A 277 41.49 24.84 -21.06
C VAL A 277 42.80 24.89 -21.87
N ALA A 278 42.88 24.19 -23.01
CA ALA A 278 44.02 24.23 -23.92
C ALA A 278 44.26 25.64 -24.47
N ALA A 279 43.19 26.36 -24.83
CA ALA A 279 43.29 27.77 -25.26
C ALA A 279 43.83 28.66 -24.14
N LEU A 280 43.30 28.56 -22.90
CA LEU A 280 43.76 29.33 -21.75
C LEU A 280 45.23 29.04 -21.37
N VAL A 281 45.68 27.79 -21.55
CA VAL A 281 47.11 27.46 -21.35
C VAL A 281 47.93 28.06 -22.47
N GLY A 282 47.50 28.02 -23.72
CA GLY A 282 48.16 28.64 -24.87
C GLY A 282 48.33 30.16 -24.74
N GLU A 283 47.33 30.82 -24.13
CA GLU A 283 47.36 32.27 -23.82
C GLU A 283 48.21 32.59 -22.56
N GLY A 284 48.70 31.57 -21.86
CA GLY A 284 49.43 31.74 -20.59
C GLY A 284 48.54 32.19 -19.41
N ALA A 285 47.21 32.15 -19.54
CA ALA A 285 46.29 32.56 -18.50
C ALA A 285 46.26 31.57 -17.32
N ILE A 286 46.46 30.29 -17.59
CA ILE A 286 46.52 29.21 -16.57
C ILE A 286 47.70 28.29 -16.84
N GLY A 287 48.23 27.64 -15.78
CA GLY A 287 49.26 26.63 -15.90
C GLY A 287 48.69 25.21 -16.12
N ALA A 288 49.52 24.27 -16.58
CA ALA A 288 49.14 22.88 -16.79
C ALA A 288 48.54 22.17 -15.54
N PRO A 289 49.00 22.45 -14.29
CA PRO A 289 48.33 21.90 -13.10
C PRO A 289 46.87 22.32 -12.95
N ALA A 290 46.57 23.60 -13.22
CA ALA A 290 45.21 24.11 -13.20
C ALA A 290 44.34 23.48 -14.31
N ALA A 291 44.93 23.22 -15.48
CA ALA A 291 44.28 22.50 -16.56
C ALA A 291 43.87 21.08 -16.17
N ALA A 292 44.76 20.33 -15.52
CA ALA A 292 44.48 18.99 -15.01
C ALA A 292 43.37 18.98 -13.95
N LEU A 293 43.39 19.96 -13.04
CA LEU A 293 42.32 20.15 -12.06
C LEU A 293 40.98 20.37 -12.74
N ALA A 294 40.87 21.29 -13.69
CA ALA A 294 39.63 21.61 -14.41
C ALA A 294 39.06 20.39 -15.11
N LEU A 295 39.88 19.61 -15.82
CA LEU A 295 39.46 18.40 -16.52
C LEU A 295 38.92 17.34 -15.56
N LEU A 296 39.60 17.08 -14.45
CA LEU A 296 39.15 16.08 -13.49
C LEU A 296 37.92 16.51 -12.70
N VAL A 297 37.75 17.80 -12.40
CA VAL A 297 36.53 18.34 -11.83
C VAL A 297 35.37 18.20 -12.81
N ALA A 298 35.55 18.53 -14.09
CA ALA A 298 34.54 18.38 -15.12
C ALA A 298 34.14 16.89 -15.32
N LEU A 299 35.10 15.97 -15.30
CA LEU A 299 34.86 14.54 -15.41
C LEU A 299 34.00 14.03 -14.27
N THR A 300 34.31 14.38 -13.03
CA THR A 300 33.60 13.92 -11.84
C THR A 300 32.26 14.59 -11.66
N ALA A 301 32.07 15.82 -12.16
CA ALA A 301 30.79 16.53 -12.15
C ALA A 301 29.68 15.79 -12.92
N LEU A 302 30.03 14.87 -13.83
CA LEU A 302 29.06 14.10 -14.63
C LEU A 302 28.50 12.89 -13.88
N GLU A 303 29.14 12.35 -12.84
CA GLU A 303 28.72 11.15 -12.14
C GLU A 303 27.30 11.23 -11.54
N PRO A 304 26.88 12.29 -10.84
CA PRO A 304 25.54 12.37 -10.24
C PRO A 304 24.40 12.34 -11.27
N PHE A 305 24.66 12.78 -12.50
CA PHE A 305 23.67 12.77 -13.57
C PHE A 305 23.37 11.35 -14.07
N ALA A 306 24.33 10.43 -13.99
CA ALA A 306 24.09 9.01 -14.30
C ALA A 306 23.11 8.37 -13.28
N ALA A 307 23.19 8.76 -12.00
CA ALA A 307 22.23 8.33 -10.98
C ALA A 307 20.84 8.95 -11.22
N LEU A 308 20.78 10.24 -11.56
CA LEU A 308 19.55 10.96 -11.88
C LEU A 308 18.79 10.32 -13.08
N ARG A 309 19.51 9.82 -14.09
CA ARG A 309 18.94 9.06 -15.22
C ARG A 309 18.11 7.87 -14.75
N ARG A 310 18.61 7.07 -13.81
CA ARG A 310 17.90 5.91 -13.26
C ARG A 310 16.61 6.33 -12.55
N GLY A 311 16.67 7.38 -11.74
CA GLY A 311 15.49 7.95 -11.08
C GLY A 311 14.44 8.45 -12.06
N ALA A 312 14.86 9.06 -13.18
CA ALA A 312 13.96 9.53 -14.22
C ALA A 312 13.21 8.39 -14.92
N LEU A 313 13.82 7.22 -15.11
CA LEU A 313 13.15 6.02 -15.63
C LEU A 313 12.10 5.49 -14.66
N ASP A 314 12.38 5.50 -13.35
CA ASP A 314 11.48 5.03 -12.31
C ASP A 314 10.32 6.01 -12.02
N ALA A 315 10.43 7.28 -12.42
CA ALA A 315 9.44 8.32 -12.13
C ALA A 315 8.00 7.97 -12.58
N GLY A 316 7.85 7.22 -13.66
CA GLY A 316 6.55 6.74 -14.14
C GLY A 316 5.89 5.74 -13.18
N ARG A 317 6.66 4.84 -12.57
CA ARG A 317 6.21 3.88 -11.57
C ARG A 317 5.81 4.60 -10.27
N THR A 318 6.66 5.51 -9.79
CA THR A 318 6.39 6.33 -8.60
C THR A 318 5.12 7.16 -8.76
N TRP A 319 4.93 7.81 -9.91
CA TRP A 319 3.72 8.58 -10.19
C TRP A 319 2.45 7.70 -10.16
N LEU A 320 2.51 6.48 -10.70
CA LEU A 320 1.39 5.53 -10.63
C LEU A 320 1.09 5.12 -9.20
N ALA A 321 2.13 4.82 -8.41
CA ALA A 321 2.00 4.48 -6.99
C ALA A 321 1.28 5.61 -6.21
N VAL A 322 1.73 6.86 -6.39
CA VAL A 322 1.07 8.02 -5.78
C VAL A 322 -0.42 8.08 -6.11
N ARG A 323 -0.78 7.93 -7.39
CA ARG A 323 -2.21 7.96 -7.80
C ARG A 323 -3.05 6.83 -7.22
N ARG A 324 -2.46 5.67 -6.98
CA ARG A 324 -3.14 4.51 -6.38
C ARG A 324 -3.32 4.67 -4.87
N LEU A 325 -2.35 5.29 -4.21
CA LEU A 325 -2.32 5.45 -2.76
C LEU A 325 -3.10 6.69 -2.28
N ALA A 326 -3.07 7.79 -3.04
CA ALA A 326 -3.68 9.08 -2.67
C ALA A 326 -5.16 8.99 -2.23
N PRO A 327 -6.05 8.25 -2.91
CA PRO A 327 -7.45 8.16 -2.50
C PRO A 327 -7.66 7.54 -1.12
N ARG A 328 -6.70 6.72 -0.66
CA ARG A 328 -6.75 6.06 0.65
C ARG A 328 -6.14 6.89 1.77
N MET A 329 -5.35 7.89 1.41
CA MET A 329 -4.75 8.85 2.35
C MET A 329 -5.59 10.11 2.54
N ALA A 330 -6.51 10.39 1.61
CA ALA A 330 -7.32 11.60 1.59
C ALA A 330 -8.52 11.59 2.54
N GLN A 331 -8.86 10.43 3.10
CA GLN A 331 -10.03 10.30 3.96
C GLN A 331 -9.63 10.50 5.41
N ASP A 332 -10.24 11.49 6.07
CA ASP A 332 -10.10 11.72 7.51
C ASP A 332 -10.73 10.60 8.34
N ASP A 333 -10.17 10.38 9.52
CA ASP A 333 -10.17 9.13 10.28
C ASP A 333 -11.39 8.87 11.16
N THR A 334 -12.54 9.39 10.86
CA THR A 334 -13.71 9.07 11.68
C THR A 334 -14.45 7.87 11.05
N PRO A 335 -14.36 6.65 11.64
CA PRO A 335 -15.39 5.66 11.38
C PRO A 335 -16.71 6.31 11.82
N THR A 336 -17.64 6.48 10.90
CA THR A 336 -18.98 6.88 11.27
C THR A 336 -19.63 5.64 11.90
N ALA A 337 -19.37 5.45 13.21
CA ALA A 337 -20.16 4.51 13.97
C ALA A 337 -21.65 4.90 13.81
N PRO A 338 -22.57 3.95 13.66
CA PRO A 338 -23.98 4.25 13.66
C PRO A 338 -24.28 5.14 14.87
N ARG A 339 -25.12 6.15 14.66
CA ARG A 339 -25.59 6.98 15.78
C ARG A 339 -26.39 6.10 16.73
N LEU A 340 -26.33 6.37 18.01
CA LEU A 340 -27.25 5.72 18.94
C LEU A 340 -28.67 6.18 18.66
N PRO A 341 -29.68 5.30 18.81
CA PRO A 341 -31.07 5.71 18.75
C PRO A 341 -31.36 6.79 19.80
N GLU A 342 -32.12 7.82 19.43
CA GLU A 342 -32.54 8.88 20.38
C GLU A 342 -33.52 8.33 21.43
N ASP A 343 -34.31 7.34 21.07
CA ASP A 343 -35.23 6.63 21.94
C ASP A 343 -34.51 5.41 22.53
N ALA A 344 -34.32 5.43 23.85
CA ALA A 344 -33.65 4.37 24.59
C ALA A 344 -34.36 3.01 24.56
N SER A 345 -35.64 2.97 24.15
CA SER A 345 -36.41 1.72 23.98
C SER A 345 -36.05 1.00 22.67
N LEU A 346 -35.32 1.63 21.74
CA LEU A 346 -35.02 1.09 20.44
C LEU A 346 -33.56 0.60 20.37
N ALA A 347 -33.41 -0.60 19.85
CA ALA A 347 -32.09 -1.12 19.48
C ALA A 347 -31.64 -0.65 18.07
N LEU A 348 -32.62 -0.42 17.20
CA LEU A 348 -32.37 -0.03 15.80
C LEU A 348 -33.48 0.89 15.28
N ARG A 349 -33.07 1.96 14.57
CA ARG A 349 -33.92 2.79 13.74
C ARG A 349 -33.28 3.03 12.39
N LEU A 350 -33.95 2.64 11.33
CA LEU A 350 -33.62 2.93 9.94
C LEU A 350 -34.66 3.85 9.36
N THR A 351 -34.25 4.92 8.68
CA THR A 351 -35.18 5.89 8.07
C THR A 351 -34.83 6.08 6.61
N THR A 352 -35.72 5.67 5.71
CA THR A 352 -35.62 5.86 4.25
C THR A 352 -34.28 5.46 3.65
N ILE A 353 -33.84 4.23 3.94
CA ILE A 353 -32.55 3.71 3.53
C ILE A 353 -32.55 3.29 2.06
N ASP A 354 -31.66 3.91 1.29
CA ASP A 354 -31.26 3.44 -0.04
C ASP A 354 -29.81 2.96 0.02
N ALA A 355 -29.54 1.71 -0.30
CA ALA A 355 -28.20 1.14 -0.31
C ALA A 355 -27.87 0.47 -1.66
N PHE A 356 -26.65 0.66 -2.11
CA PHE A 356 -26.16 0.15 -3.39
C PHE A 356 -24.87 -0.61 -3.20
N HIS A 357 -24.72 -1.72 -3.90
CA HIS A 357 -23.39 -2.33 -4.05
C HIS A 357 -22.50 -1.48 -4.97
N ARG A 358 -21.20 -1.48 -4.69
CA ARG A 358 -20.21 -0.73 -5.49
C ARG A 358 -20.31 -1.13 -6.97
N ALA A 359 -20.49 -0.15 -7.84
CA ALA A 359 -20.67 -0.30 -9.28
C ALA A 359 -22.07 -0.80 -9.75
N SER A 360 -23.03 -1.02 -8.85
CA SER A 360 -24.40 -1.28 -9.22
C SER A 360 -25.17 0.04 -9.41
N THR A 361 -26.00 0.10 -10.44
CA THR A 361 -27.00 1.16 -10.64
C THR A 361 -28.34 0.79 -10.06
N VAL A 362 -28.53 -0.49 -9.73
CA VAL A 362 -29.75 -1.02 -9.10
C VAL A 362 -29.57 -0.99 -7.59
N PRO A 363 -30.51 -0.42 -6.81
CA PRO A 363 -30.48 -0.44 -5.36
C PRO A 363 -30.58 -1.90 -4.85
N ALA A 364 -29.82 -2.21 -3.80
CA ALA A 364 -29.94 -3.46 -3.07
C ALA A 364 -30.94 -3.33 -1.91
N LEU A 365 -31.13 -2.10 -1.41
CA LEU A 365 -32.21 -1.70 -0.50
C LEU A 365 -32.79 -0.40 -1.03
N GLU A 366 -34.13 -0.28 -1.03
CA GLU A 366 -34.85 0.85 -1.58
C GLU A 366 -35.94 1.31 -0.63
N ASP A 367 -35.88 2.57 -0.21
CA ASP A 367 -36.81 3.26 0.69
C ASP A 367 -37.17 2.45 1.95
N LEU A 368 -36.16 1.76 2.54
CA LEU A 368 -36.37 0.88 3.65
C LEU A 368 -36.41 1.66 4.98
N SER A 369 -37.52 1.56 5.71
CA SER A 369 -37.66 2.11 7.06
C SER A 369 -38.04 0.99 8.03
N LEU A 370 -37.35 0.92 9.18
CA LEU A 370 -37.50 -0.16 10.15
C LEU A 370 -37.17 0.32 11.55
N THR A 371 -37.92 -0.11 12.54
CA THR A 371 -37.61 0.03 13.97
C THR A 371 -37.63 -1.33 14.65
N ILE A 372 -36.65 -1.57 15.52
CA ILE A 372 -36.55 -2.78 16.35
C ILE A 372 -36.37 -2.33 17.79
N ALA A 373 -37.18 -2.84 18.70
CA ALA A 373 -37.10 -2.56 20.12
C ALA A 373 -35.93 -3.27 20.79
N GLU A 374 -35.45 -2.76 21.91
CA GLU A 374 -34.43 -3.44 22.70
C GLU A 374 -34.96 -4.78 23.24
N GLY A 375 -34.17 -5.84 23.11
CA GLY A 375 -34.56 -7.21 23.51
C GLY A 375 -35.45 -7.94 22.49
N GLU A 376 -35.89 -7.31 21.38
CA GLU A 376 -36.73 -7.94 20.36
C GLU A 376 -35.89 -8.93 19.50
N ARG A 377 -36.48 -10.08 19.15
CA ARG A 377 -35.90 -11.08 18.26
C ARG A 377 -36.61 -11.03 16.91
N VAL A 378 -35.88 -10.65 15.88
CA VAL A 378 -36.41 -10.42 14.54
C VAL A 378 -35.75 -11.35 13.52
N ALA A 379 -36.56 -12.08 12.76
CA ALA A 379 -36.08 -12.82 11.59
C ALA A 379 -36.35 -12.04 10.30
N ILE A 380 -35.34 -11.89 9.48
CA ILE A 380 -35.39 -11.30 8.15
C ILE A 380 -35.41 -12.43 7.13
N VAL A 381 -36.49 -12.61 6.42
CA VAL A 381 -36.69 -13.69 5.45
C VAL A 381 -36.91 -13.14 4.05
N GLY A 382 -36.66 -13.97 3.03
CA GLY A 382 -36.87 -13.62 1.63
C GLY A 382 -35.98 -14.43 0.70
N PRO A 383 -36.19 -14.34 -0.61
CA PRO A 383 -35.41 -15.08 -1.60
C PRO A 383 -33.91 -14.68 -1.58
N SER A 384 -33.08 -15.51 -2.18
CA SER A 384 -31.65 -15.17 -2.34
C SER A 384 -31.52 -13.91 -3.19
N GLY A 385 -30.68 -12.98 -2.76
CA GLY A 385 -30.49 -11.70 -3.44
C GLY A 385 -31.51 -10.61 -3.09
N SER A 386 -32.48 -10.85 -2.20
CA SER A 386 -33.50 -9.85 -1.80
C SER A 386 -32.96 -8.67 -0.97
N GLY A 387 -31.70 -8.71 -0.52
CA GLY A 387 -31.07 -7.61 0.25
C GLY A 387 -30.84 -7.90 1.74
N LYS A 388 -31.13 -9.11 2.26
CA LYS A 388 -30.99 -9.48 3.70
C LYS A 388 -29.59 -9.21 4.26
N SER A 389 -28.56 -9.79 3.66
CA SER A 389 -27.16 -9.59 4.09
C SER A 389 -26.69 -8.15 3.89
N THR A 390 -27.28 -7.45 2.88
CA THR A 390 -27.01 -6.02 2.67
C THR A 390 -27.60 -5.19 3.81
N LEU A 391 -28.80 -5.54 4.29
CA LEU A 391 -29.42 -4.87 5.43
C LEU A 391 -28.58 -5.05 6.69
N LEU A 392 -28.14 -6.29 7.00
CA LEU A 392 -27.24 -6.53 8.14
C LEU A 392 -25.95 -5.73 8.03
N SER A 393 -25.36 -5.63 6.84
CA SER A 393 -24.14 -4.85 6.61
C SER A 393 -24.35 -3.34 6.78
N VAL A 394 -25.54 -2.82 6.43
CA VAL A 394 -25.89 -1.42 6.68
C VAL A 394 -26.05 -1.16 8.18
N ILE A 395 -26.72 -2.04 8.90
CA ILE A 395 -26.90 -1.95 10.37
C ILE A 395 -25.54 -2.00 11.08
N ALA A 396 -24.65 -2.90 10.64
CA ALA A 396 -23.31 -3.05 11.19
C ALA A 396 -22.33 -1.89 10.83
N GLY A 397 -22.77 -0.95 9.98
CA GLY A 397 -21.91 0.15 9.52
C GLY A 397 -20.85 -0.27 8.49
N GLU A 398 -20.90 -1.50 7.98
CA GLU A 398 -19.98 -1.99 6.95
C GLU A 398 -20.30 -1.41 5.56
N LEU A 399 -21.57 -1.09 5.32
CA LEU A 399 -22.03 -0.47 4.09
C LEU A 399 -22.78 0.84 4.43
N ALA A 400 -22.19 1.97 4.02
CA ALA A 400 -22.86 3.25 4.19
C ALA A 400 -24.06 3.37 3.23
N PRO A 401 -25.26 3.73 3.70
CA PRO A 401 -26.38 4.00 2.82
C PRO A 401 -26.10 5.23 1.95
N ARG A 402 -26.64 5.25 0.76
CA ARG A 402 -26.57 6.41 -0.14
C ARG A 402 -27.55 7.51 0.27
N ARG A 403 -28.68 7.11 0.86
CA ARG A 403 -29.72 7.98 1.39
C ARG A 403 -30.26 7.38 2.69
N GLY A 404 -30.75 8.24 3.58
CA GLY A 404 -31.35 7.86 4.84
C GLY A 404 -30.38 7.86 6.02
N GLU A 405 -30.89 7.54 7.19
CA GLU A 405 -30.15 7.54 8.46
C GLU A 405 -30.24 6.19 9.16
N VAL A 406 -29.12 5.78 9.77
CA VAL A 406 -29.00 4.56 10.57
C VAL A 406 -28.66 4.96 12.00
N ALA A 407 -29.52 4.57 12.94
CA ALA A 407 -29.25 4.64 14.36
C ALA A 407 -29.37 3.23 14.96
N ALA A 408 -28.31 2.72 15.58
CA ALA A 408 -28.24 1.36 16.11
C ALA A 408 -27.40 1.30 17.38
N LEU A 409 -27.75 0.42 18.28
CA LEU A 409 -26.93 0.05 19.42
C LEU A 409 -25.61 -0.60 18.94
N PRO A 410 -24.55 -0.61 19.76
CA PRO A 410 -23.33 -1.35 19.46
C PRO A 410 -23.66 -2.80 19.11
N CYS A 411 -23.17 -3.26 17.95
CA CYS A 411 -23.57 -4.57 17.41
C CYS A 411 -22.36 -5.45 17.07
N CYS A 412 -22.62 -6.75 16.94
CA CYS A 412 -21.70 -7.72 16.39
C CYS A 412 -22.39 -8.46 15.25
N LEU A 413 -21.71 -8.57 14.09
CA LEU A 413 -22.20 -9.29 12.93
C LEU A 413 -21.50 -10.64 12.80
N LEU A 414 -22.28 -11.72 12.84
CA LEU A 414 -21.87 -13.06 12.42
C LEU A 414 -22.21 -13.23 10.95
N THR A 415 -21.21 -13.18 10.10
CA THR A 415 -21.36 -13.30 8.65
C THR A 415 -21.67 -14.76 8.23
N GLN A 416 -22.29 -14.93 7.07
CA GLN A 416 -22.57 -16.24 6.47
C GLN A 416 -21.29 -17.08 6.35
N ARG A 417 -20.19 -16.49 5.85
CA ARG A 417 -18.89 -17.14 5.75
C ARG A 417 -18.04 -16.85 6.98
N THR A 418 -17.61 -17.90 7.67
CA THR A 418 -16.73 -17.77 8.82
C THR A 418 -15.29 -17.50 8.36
N GLU A 419 -14.71 -16.39 8.81
CA GLU A 419 -13.32 -16.04 8.56
C GLU A 419 -12.46 -16.42 9.79
N LEU A 420 -11.51 -17.33 9.59
CA LEU A 420 -10.53 -17.73 10.60
C LEU A 420 -9.13 -17.35 10.12
N PHE A 421 -8.28 -17.00 11.07
CA PHE A 421 -6.92 -16.54 10.79
C PHE A 421 -5.91 -17.65 11.04
N GLU A 422 -4.82 -17.64 10.28
CA GLU A 422 -3.66 -18.52 10.48
C GLU A 422 -2.92 -18.15 11.77
N ASP A 423 -3.54 -18.52 12.90
CA ASP A 423 -3.04 -18.24 14.23
C ASP A 423 -3.55 -19.31 15.20
N THR A 424 -3.25 -19.18 16.51
CA THR A 424 -3.76 -20.13 17.51
C THR A 424 -5.27 -19.99 17.67
N LEU A 425 -5.93 -21.02 18.21
CA LEU A 425 -7.34 -20.93 18.61
C LEU A 425 -7.55 -19.81 19.64
N ARG A 426 -6.61 -19.67 20.60
CA ARG A 426 -6.61 -18.58 21.59
C ARG A 426 -6.63 -17.20 20.91
N ASP A 427 -5.72 -16.95 19.99
CA ASP A 427 -5.61 -15.65 19.33
C ASP A 427 -6.79 -15.39 18.39
N ASN A 428 -7.31 -16.43 17.76
CA ASN A 428 -8.56 -16.35 17.02
C ASN A 428 -9.75 -15.93 17.90
N LEU A 429 -9.87 -16.43 19.13
CA LEU A 429 -10.90 -16.00 20.08
C LEU A 429 -10.66 -14.57 20.59
N ARG A 430 -9.41 -14.23 20.90
CA ARG A 430 -9.01 -12.89 21.36
C ARG A 430 -9.21 -11.76 20.34
N LEU A 431 -9.54 -12.08 19.08
CA LEU A 431 -10.02 -11.07 18.15
C LEU A 431 -11.33 -10.41 18.62
N ALA A 432 -12.15 -11.12 19.38
CA ALA A 432 -13.38 -10.59 19.94
C ALA A 432 -13.13 -9.73 21.19
N ASP A 433 -12.26 -10.19 22.07
CA ASP A 433 -11.78 -9.48 23.26
C ASP A 433 -10.29 -9.80 23.49
N PRO A 434 -9.38 -8.84 23.20
CA PRO A 434 -7.95 -9.02 23.41
C PRO A 434 -7.53 -9.23 24.89
N ALA A 435 -8.38 -8.81 25.84
CA ALA A 435 -8.09 -8.90 27.28
C ALA A 435 -8.59 -10.20 27.90
N ALA A 436 -9.36 -11.02 27.15
CA ALA A 436 -9.93 -12.25 27.65
C ALA A 436 -8.85 -13.23 28.14
N ASP A 437 -9.03 -13.74 29.36
CA ASP A 437 -8.18 -14.77 29.93
C ASP A 437 -8.60 -16.18 29.44
N ASP A 438 -7.77 -17.19 29.77
CA ASP A 438 -8.02 -18.55 29.31
C ASP A 438 -9.30 -19.14 29.92
N GLU A 439 -9.71 -18.74 31.12
CA GLU A 439 -10.95 -19.19 31.77
C GLU A 439 -12.16 -18.71 30.98
N GLN A 440 -12.20 -17.43 30.61
CA GLN A 440 -13.23 -16.84 29.75
C GLN A 440 -13.27 -17.51 28.39
N LEU A 441 -12.10 -17.81 27.79
CA LEU A 441 -12.02 -18.50 26.51
C LEU A 441 -12.61 -19.92 26.59
N TRP A 442 -12.32 -20.67 27.65
CA TRP A 442 -12.91 -21.98 27.85
C TRP A 442 -14.42 -21.92 28.13
N ALA A 443 -14.89 -20.91 28.88
CA ALA A 443 -16.30 -20.71 29.13
C ALA A 443 -17.10 -20.49 27.84
N VAL A 444 -16.60 -19.62 26.93
CA VAL A 444 -17.29 -19.38 25.64
C VAL A 444 -17.16 -20.56 24.68
N LEU A 445 -16.08 -21.32 24.72
CA LEU A 445 -15.99 -22.58 23.97
C LEU A 445 -16.99 -23.62 24.48
N GLN A 446 -17.18 -23.73 25.78
CA GLN A 446 -18.21 -24.59 26.38
C GLN A 446 -19.60 -24.13 25.97
N ALA A 447 -19.85 -22.81 26.04
CA ALA A 447 -21.09 -22.20 25.61
C ALA A 447 -21.41 -22.47 24.13
N ALA A 448 -20.39 -22.44 23.26
CA ALA A 448 -20.51 -22.73 21.83
C ALA A 448 -20.49 -24.24 21.48
N GLY A 449 -20.29 -25.13 22.48
CA GLY A 449 -20.24 -26.58 22.29
C GLY A 449 -18.97 -27.07 21.58
N LEU A 450 -17.87 -26.32 21.67
CA LEU A 450 -16.59 -26.64 21.02
C LEU A 450 -15.51 -27.07 22.02
N ALA A 451 -15.75 -26.95 23.33
CA ALA A 451 -14.74 -27.17 24.36
C ALA A 451 -14.15 -28.60 24.32
N ASP A 452 -14.99 -29.60 24.11
CA ASP A 452 -14.53 -31.00 24.09
C ASP A 452 -13.69 -31.29 22.85
N ASP A 453 -14.09 -30.79 21.69
CA ASP A 453 -13.29 -30.85 20.46
C ASP A 453 -11.88 -30.25 20.69
N VAL A 454 -11.80 -29.08 21.31
CA VAL A 454 -10.53 -28.38 21.58
C VAL A 454 -9.68 -29.11 22.62
N ARG A 455 -10.29 -29.73 23.64
CA ARG A 455 -9.57 -30.53 24.64
C ARG A 455 -8.91 -31.78 24.04
N HIS A 456 -9.51 -32.35 23.01
CA HIS A 456 -8.95 -33.51 22.30
C HIS A 456 -7.82 -33.15 21.33
N LEU A 457 -7.61 -31.84 21.02
CA LEU A 457 -6.46 -31.42 20.24
C LEU A 457 -5.19 -31.44 21.09
N SER A 458 -4.08 -31.91 20.52
CA SER A 458 -2.79 -32.10 21.21
C SER A 458 -2.26 -30.83 21.90
N SER A 459 -2.60 -29.65 21.40
CA SER A 459 -2.14 -28.36 21.91
C SER A 459 -3.28 -27.48 22.48
N GLY A 460 -4.51 -28.01 22.58
CA GLY A 460 -5.66 -27.28 23.13
C GLY A 460 -5.84 -25.89 22.50
N LEU A 461 -5.96 -24.85 23.33
CA LEU A 461 -6.06 -23.43 22.88
C LEU A 461 -4.85 -22.94 22.06
N SER A 462 -3.69 -23.58 22.22
CA SER A 462 -2.47 -23.24 21.49
C SER A 462 -2.36 -23.91 20.12
N THR A 463 -3.37 -24.70 19.72
CA THR A 463 -3.43 -25.33 18.39
C THR A 463 -3.46 -24.25 17.32
N ARG A 464 -2.51 -24.29 16.39
CA ARG A 464 -2.47 -23.38 15.24
C ARG A 464 -3.40 -23.87 14.14
N LEU A 465 -4.18 -22.95 13.62
CA LEU A 465 -4.99 -23.16 12.42
C LEU A 465 -4.16 -22.82 11.19
N GLY A 466 -4.37 -23.53 10.09
CA GLY A 466 -3.84 -23.16 8.79
C GLY A 466 -4.63 -22.02 8.13
N GLU A 467 -4.22 -21.64 6.92
CA GLU A 467 -4.89 -20.58 6.14
C GLU A 467 -6.38 -20.90 5.97
N GLY A 468 -7.23 -19.91 6.29
CA GLY A 468 -8.69 -20.06 6.22
C GLY A 468 -9.30 -21.01 7.25
N GLY A 469 -8.58 -21.34 8.35
CA GLY A 469 -9.05 -22.24 9.41
C GLY A 469 -8.82 -23.72 9.11
N LEU A 470 -7.86 -24.03 8.24
CA LEU A 470 -7.47 -25.41 7.92
C LEU A 470 -7.14 -26.16 9.22
N GLY A 471 -7.75 -27.33 9.44
CA GLY A 471 -7.63 -28.12 10.66
C GLY A 471 -8.93 -28.21 11.47
N LEU A 472 -9.95 -27.38 11.15
CA LEU A 472 -11.29 -27.48 11.72
C LEU A 472 -12.31 -27.93 10.67
N SER A 473 -13.31 -28.69 11.10
CA SER A 473 -14.49 -28.96 10.26
C SER A 473 -15.34 -27.69 10.09
N GLY A 474 -16.23 -27.66 9.09
CA GLY A 474 -17.15 -26.52 8.89
C GLY A 474 -17.98 -26.23 10.15
N GLY A 475 -18.51 -27.25 10.82
CA GLY A 475 -19.26 -27.12 12.07
C GLY A 475 -18.39 -26.60 13.23
N GLN A 476 -17.15 -27.06 13.37
CA GLN A 476 -16.22 -26.55 14.37
C GLN A 476 -15.86 -25.09 14.12
N SER A 477 -15.61 -24.73 12.86
CA SER A 477 -15.34 -23.34 12.46
C SER A 477 -16.52 -22.44 12.81
N ARG A 478 -17.77 -22.90 12.57
CA ARG A 478 -18.98 -22.12 12.88
C ARG A 478 -19.18 -21.96 14.39
N ARG A 479 -18.94 -23.02 15.17
CA ARG A 479 -18.98 -22.95 16.65
C ARG A 479 -17.88 -22.03 17.20
N LEU A 480 -16.71 -21.97 16.58
CA LEU A 480 -15.66 -21.01 16.96
C LEU A 480 -16.08 -19.56 16.69
N ALA A 481 -16.77 -19.32 15.58
CA ALA A 481 -17.35 -18.00 15.28
C ALA A 481 -18.43 -17.58 16.29
N LEU A 482 -19.26 -18.54 16.75
CA LEU A 482 -20.22 -18.30 17.83
C LEU A 482 -19.53 -18.02 19.17
N ALA A 483 -18.44 -18.74 19.50
CA ALA A 483 -17.65 -18.44 20.69
C ALA A 483 -17.12 -16.99 20.68
N ARG A 484 -16.67 -16.50 19.52
CA ARG A 484 -16.30 -15.10 19.33
C ARG A 484 -17.48 -14.14 19.58
N LEU A 485 -18.68 -14.49 19.07
CA LEU A 485 -19.88 -13.69 19.29
C LEU A 485 -20.24 -13.61 20.78
N PHE A 486 -20.18 -14.75 21.50
CA PHE A 486 -20.51 -14.82 22.92
C PHE A 486 -19.52 -14.05 23.81
N LEU A 487 -18.28 -13.95 23.37
CA LEU A 487 -17.25 -13.19 24.09
C LEU A 487 -17.46 -11.67 24.00
N ARG A 488 -18.23 -11.18 22.99
CA ARG A 488 -18.49 -9.74 22.84
C ARG A 488 -19.67 -9.26 23.70
N PRO A 489 -19.46 -8.31 24.62
CA PRO A 489 -20.53 -7.76 25.48
C PRO A 489 -21.32 -6.66 24.75
N VAL A 490 -21.96 -6.99 23.62
CA VAL A 490 -22.76 -6.03 22.84
C VAL A 490 -24.25 -6.37 22.92
N PRO A 491 -25.15 -5.35 22.97
CA PRO A 491 -26.59 -5.55 23.13
C PRO A 491 -27.31 -6.02 21.87
N LEU A 492 -26.73 -5.79 20.67
CA LEU A 492 -27.37 -6.13 19.39
C LEU A 492 -26.52 -7.16 18.63
N TRP A 493 -27.11 -8.32 18.35
CA TRP A 493 -26.50 -9.38 17.56
C TRP A 493 -27.16 -9.47 16.18
N LEU A 494 -26.34 -9.45 15.14
CA LEU A 494 -26.71 -9.58 13.75
C LEU A 494 -26.17 -10.91 13.22
N LEU A 495 -27.03 -11.78 12.74
CA LEU A 495 -26.67 -13.13 12.30
C LEU A 495 -27.09 -13.34 10.85
N ASP A 496 -26.15 -13.71 10.00
CA ASP A 496 -26.41 -14.06 8.61
C ASP A 496 -26.28 -15.57 8.42
N GLU A 497 -27.44 -16.24 8.27
CA GLU A 497 -27.56 -17.68 8.10
C GLU A 497 -26.70 -18.50 9.09
N PRO A 498 -26.94 -18.38 10.42
CA PRO A 498 -26.04 -18.88 11.45
C PRO A 498 -25.82 -20.39 11.43
N THR A 499 -26.70 -21.18 10.83
CA THR A 499 -26.59 -22.66 10.77
C THR A 499 -26.52 -23.19 9.34
N GLU A 500 -26.23 -22.35 8.35
CA GLU A 500 -26.03 -22.81 6.97
C GLU A 500 -24.88 -23.81 6.88
N ALA A 501 -25.02 -24.82 6.06
CA ALA A 501 -24.04 -25.91 5.84
C ALA A 501 -23.73 -26.77 7.08
N LEU A 502 -24.53 -26.69 8.17
CA LEU A 502 -24.45 -27.59 9.30
C LEU A 502 -25.46 -28.74 9.13
N ASP A 503 -25.07 -29.92 9.58
CA ASP A 503 -26.03 -31.02 9.73
C ASP A 503 -27.12 -30.67 10.77
N ALA A 504 -28.27 -31.34 10.70
CA ALA A 504 -29.44 -31.01 11.50
C ALA A 504 -29.18 -31.10 13.01
N ALA A 505 -28.38 -32.04 13.49
CA ALA A 505 -28.08 -32.21 14.90
C ALA A 505 -27.20 -31.10 15.45
N VAL A 506 -26.13 -30.75 14.71
CA VAL A 506 -25.22 -29.65 15.07
C VAL A 506 -25.96 -28.30 14.97
N ALA A 507 -26.78 -28.12 13.95
CA ALA A 507 -27.56 -26.90 13.80
C ALA A 507 -28.55 -26.70 14.97
N HIS A 508 -29.23 -27.76 15.40
CA HIS A 508 -30.13 -27.70 16.53
C HIS A 508 -29.40 -27.33 17.84
N ASP A 509 -28.26 -27.98 18.13
CA ASP A 509 -27.43 -27.65 19.30
C ASP A 509 -26.95 -26.19 19.27
N VAL A 510 -26.47 -25.72 18.10
CA VAL A 510 -26.03 -24.34 17.92
C VAL A 510 -27.17 -23.33 18.20
N LEU A 511 -28.38 -23.59 17.67
CA LEU A 511 -29.52 -22.70 17.87
C LEU A 511 -30.00 -22.69 19.33
N GLN A 512 -29.99 -23.82 20.02
CA GLN A 512 -30.34 -23.88 21.45
C GLN A 512 -29.33 -23.09 22.29
N ARG A 513 -28.05 -23.19 22.00
CA ARG A 513 -27.00 -22.44 22.70
C ARG A 513 -27.12 -20.95 22.41
N LEU A 514 -27.36 -20.58 21.16
CA LEU A 514 -27.58 -19.21 20.74
C LEU A 514 -28.80 -18.60 21.47
N ALA A 515 -29.93 -19.30 21.51
CA ALA A 515 -31.15 -18.86 22.16
C ALA A 515 -30.93 -18.54 23.65
N ARG A 516 -30.19 -19.42 24.37
CA ARG A 516 -29.85 -19.23 25.80
C ARG A 516 -28.95 -18.02 26.04
N HIS A 517 -27.95 -17.81 25.17
CA HIS A 517 -26.99 -16.71 25.33
C HIS A 517 -27.53 -15.37 24.78
N ALA A 518 -28.61 -15.40 24.00
CA ALA A 518 -29.28 -14.22 23.49
C ALA A 518 -30.33 -13.64 24.45
N GLU A 519 -30.55 -14.26 25.64
CA GLU A 519 -31.48 -13.72 26.64
C GLU A 519 -31.05 -12.30 27.05
N GLY A 520 -32.03 -11.37 27.03
CA GLY A 520 -31.79 -9.95 27.32
C GLY A 520 -31.08 -9.15 26.22
N ARG A 521 -30.83 -9.73 25.04
CA ARG A 521 -30.20 -9.06 23.90
C ARG A 521 -31.15 -8.97 22.73
N THR A 522 -30.97 -7.95 21.91
CA THR A 522 -31.67 -7.82 20.62
C THR A 522 -31.02 -8.72 19.59
N LEU A 523 -31.82 -9.49 18.87
CA LEU A 523 -31.36 -10.46 17.89
C LEU A 523 -31.98 -10.19 16.51
N VAL A 524 -31.16 -10.05 15.48
CA VAL A 524 -31.61 -9.92 14.09
C VAL A 524 -30.98 -11.03 13.27
N ILE A 525 -31.80 -11.94 12.76
CA ILE A 525 -31.38 -13.13 12.01
C ILE A 525 -31.84 -13.00 10.55
N ALA A 526 -30.91 -12.90 9.61
CA ALA A 526 -31.23 -13.09 8.20
C ALA A 526 -31.18 -14.58 7.86
N THR A 527 -32.27 -15.12 7.34
CA THR A 527 -32.37 -16.56 7.07
C THR A 527 -33.40 -16.91 5.99
N HIS A 528 -33.25 -18.09 5.45
CA HIS A 528 -34.23 -18.76 4.60
C HIS A 528 -34.70 -20.10 5.19
N LEU A 529 -34.20 -20.46 6.41
CA LEU A 529 -34.47 -21.71 7.11
C LEU A 529 -35.51 -21.49 8.22
N ARG A 530 -36.49 -22.38 8.27
CA ARG A 530 -37.58 -22.34 9.28
C ARG A 530 -37.02 -22.46 10.71
N ARG A 531 -36.07 -23.35 10.94
CA ARG A 531 -35.44 -23.59 12.26
C ARG A 531 -34.81 -22.33 12.87
N GLU A 532 -34.21 -21.48 12.03
CA GLU A 532 -33.60 -20.22 12.46
C GLU A 532 -34.66 -19.13 12.70
N ALA A 533 -35.63 -19.03 11.77
CA ALA A 533 -36.69 -18.05 11.87
C ALA A 533 -37.61 -18.30 13.08
N ALA A 534 -37.75 -19.57 13.51
CA ALA A 534 -38.54 -19.95 14.69
C ALA A 534 -37.98 -19.41 16.03
N LEU A 535 -36.77 -18.89 16.07
CA LEU A 535 -36.21 -18.22 17.25
C LEU A 535 -36.72 -16.79 17.44
N ALA A 536 -37.42 -16.24 16.45
CA ALA A 536 -37.81 -14.84 16.41
C ALA A 536 -39.25 -14.63 16.85
N ASP A 537 -39.52 -13.48 17.48
CA ASP A 537 -40.83 -13.01 17.88
C ASP A 537 -41.53 -12.20 16.77
N ARG A 538 -40.74 -11.80 15.76
CA ARG A 538 -41.20 -10.99 14.61
C ARG A 538 -40.50 -11.42 13.33
N LEU A 539 -41.20 -11.49 12.23
CA LEU A 539 -40.73 -11.90 10.92
C LEU A 539 -40.92 -10.77 9.93
N LEU A 540 -39.80 -10.32 9.34
CA LEU A 540 -39.80 -9.31 8.28
C LEU A 540 -39.49 -10.00 6.95
N ARG A 541 -40.39 -9.87 5.98
CA ARG A 541 -40.19 -10.39 4.63
C ARG A 541 -39.66 -9.30 3.73
N ILE A 542 -38.47 -9.56 3.12
CA ILE A 542 -37.85 -8.65 2.19
C ILE A 542 -37.90 -9.24 0.78
N GLU A 543 -38.40 -8.45 -0.17
CA GLU A 543 -38.38 -8.72 -1.61
C GLU A 543 -37.88 -7.48 -2.34
N ASP A 544 -36.97 -7.67 -3.29
CA ASP A 544 -36.39 -6.59 -4.12
C ASP A 544 -35.91 -5.35 -3.33
N GLY A 545 -35.32 -5.59 -2.16
CA GLY A 545 -34.78 -4.54 -1.30
C GLY A 545 -35.78 -3.77 -0.46
N ARG A 546 -37.06 -4.18 -0.43
CA ARG A 546 -38.16 -3.55 0.33
C ARG A 546 -38.77 -4.51 1.33
N VAL A 547 -39.23 -4.00 2.45
CA VAL A 547 -40.04 -4.79 3.41
C VAL A 547 -41.44 -4.92 2.87
N VAL A 548 -41.88 -6.15 2.54
CA VAL A 548 -43.19 -6.44 1.99
C VAL A 548 -44.19 -7.00 3.02
N ALA A 549 -43.67 -7.54 4.13
CA ALA A 549 -44.51 -8.00 5.24
C ALA A 549 -43.77 -7.85 6.58
N ASP A 550 -44.52 -7.58 7.63
CA ASP A 550 -44.09 -7.43 9.01
C ASP A 550 -45.07 -8.19 9.91
N LEU A 551 -44.68 -9.34 10.39
CA LEU A 551 -45.53 -10.33 11.02
C LEU A 551 -45.05 -10.62 12.44
N ARG A 552 -45.97 -10.63 13.43
CA ARG A 552 -45.65 -10.92 14.82
C ARG A 552 -46.00 -12.35 15.18
N SER A 553 -45.24 -12.97 16.04
CA SER A 553 -45.45 -14.30 16.57
C SER A 553 -46.86 -14.39 17.21
N GLY A 554 -47.51 -15.56 17.05
CA GLY A 554 -48.92 -15.78 17.48
C GLY A 554 -49.98 -15.38 16.47
N SER A 555 -49.60 -14.75 15.32
CA SER A 555 -50.55 -14.51 14.23
C SER A 555 -50.55 -15.68 13.24
N GLU A 556 -51.75 -15.98 12.64
CA GLU A 556 -51.84 -17.00 11.58
C GLU A 556 -50.92 -16.71 10.40
N ALA A 557 -50.74 -15.42 10.06
CA ALA A 557 -49.87 -14.98 8.99
C ALA A 557 -48.38 -15.31 9.30
N PHE A 558 -47.95 -15.15 10.55
CA PHE A 558 -46.60 -15.53 10.99
C PHE A 558 -46.40 -17.03 10.85
N GLU A 559 -47.33 -17.84 11.38
CA GLU A 559 -47.26 -19.30 11.30
C GLU A 559 -47.28 -19.80 9.85
N HIS A 560 -48.08 -19.14 9.00
CA HIS A 560 -48.13 -19.45 7.58
C HIS A 560 -46.81 -19.13 6.88
N ALA A 561 -46.26 -17.93 7.11
CA ALA A 561 -44.97 -17.53 6.55
C ALA A 561 -43.82 -18.44 7.03
N LEU A 562 -43.81 -18.84 8.30
CA LEU A 562 -42.84 -19.76 8.87
C LEU A 562 -42.90 -21.14 8.21
N ARG A 563 -44.09 -21.66 7.91
CA ARG A 563 -44.29 -22.94 7.19
C ARG A 563 -43.83 -22.92 5.75
N GLN A 564 -43.85 -21.74 5.11
CA GLN A 564 -43.37 -21.57 3.73
C GLN A 564 -41.84 -21.57 3.62
N LEU A 565 -41.11 -21.37 4.73
CA LEU A 565 -39.65 -21.43 4.72
C LEU A 565 -39.18 -22.87 4.57
N ARG A 566 -37.97 -23.01 4.02
CA ARG A 566 -37.32 -24.30 3.88
C ARG A 566 -37.18 -24.97 5.26
N ALA A 567 -37.56 -26.23 5.36
CA ALA A 567 -37.51 -26.95 6.63
C ALA A 567 -36.09 -27.18 7.11
N ASP A 568 -35.18 -27.58 6.20
CA ASP A 568 -33.74 -27.82 6.37
C ASP A 568 -33.00 -27.66 5.05
#